data_fc5e177230137ec9373f08c79c15f8c6
#
_entry.id   fc5e177230137ec9373f08c79c15f8c6
#
_cell.length_a   1.000
_cell.length_b   1.000
_cell.length_c   1.000
_cell.angle_alpha   90.00
_cell.angle_beta   90.00
_cell.angle_gamma   90.00
#
_symmetry.space_group_name_H-M   'P 1'
#
loop_
_entity.id
_entity.type
_entity.pdbx_description
1 polymer ?
#
loop_
_entity_poly.entity_id
_entity_poly.type
_entity_poly.pdbx_seq_one_letter_code
_entity_poly.pdbx_strand_id
1 'polypeptide(L)'
;MQTIESIIIGGGPCGLSAAIEQKKKGIETLVIEKGNIVDAIYHYPTHQTFFSSSDKLSIGDVPFIVEESKPRRNQALVYYREVVRFHQLNVHPFEEVLTVKKIGNKFTITTTKDVYECKFLTVATGYYGQHNTLDVKGADLSKVKHYFK
;
A
#
# COMPACT_ATOMS: atom_id res chain seq x y z
N MET A 1 12.29 6.36 -19.06
CA MET A 1 12.89 5.75 -17.85
C MET A 1 13.19 6.87 -16.87
N GLN A 2 12.63 6.82 -15.70
CA GLN A 2 12.79 7.83 -14.64
C GLN A 2 13.75 7.30 -13.57
N THR A 3 14.62 8.16 -13.05
CA THR A 3 15.54 7.79 -11.95
C THR A 3 15.04 8.45 -10.68
N ILE A 4 14.78 7.63 -9.65
CA ILE A 4 14.32 8.03 -8.32
C ILE A 4 15.30 7.44 -7.30
N GLU A 5 15.62 8.15 -6.23
CA GLU A 5 16.59 7.61 -5.26
C GLU A 5 16.08 6.35 -4.56
N SER A 6 14.83 6.35 -4.13
CA SER A 6 14.18 5.21 -3.46
C SER A 6 12.79 4.93 -4.02
N ILE A 7 12.49 3.65 -4.25
CA ILE A 7 11.14 3.20 -4.64
C ILE A 7 10.61 2.22 -3.59
N ILE A 8 9.33 2.42 -3.25
CA ILE A 8 8.58 1.54 -2.34
C ILE A 8 7.47 0.88 -3.14
N ILE A 9 7.41 -0.45 -3.14
CA ILE A 9 6.35 -1.23 -3.79
C ILE A 9 5.29 -1.56 -2.74
N GLY A 10 4.12 -0.97 -2.87
CA GLY A 10 2.97 -1.12 -2.00
C GLY A 10 2.66 0.12 -1.19
N GLY A 11 1.47 0.68 -1.40
CA GLY A 11 0.92 1.87 -0.74
C GLY A 11 0.05 1.56 0.48
N GLY A 12 0.32 0.45 1.17
CA GLY A 12 -0.29 0.10 2.44
C GLY A 12 0.33 0.87 3.62
N PRO A 13 -0.18 0.70 4.86
CA PRO A 13 0.32 1.43 6.04
C PRO A 13 1.83 1.31 6.24
N CYS A 14 2.41 0.13 6.01
CA CYS A 14 3.85 -0.08 6.13
C CYS A 14 4.66 0.67 5.07
N GLY A 15 4.20 0.64 3.80
CA GLY A 15 4.86 1.38 2.71
C GLY A 15 4.77 2.88 2.91
N LEU A 16 3.61 3.38 3.34
CA LEU A 16 3.44 4.81 3.67
C LEU A 16 4.31 5.24 4.84
N SER A 17 4.41 4.41 5.91
CA SER A 17 5.32 4.69 7.03
C SER A 17 6.78 4.77 6.57
N ALA A 18 7.21 3.83 5.73
CA ALA A 18 8.56 3.85 5.17
C ALA A 18 8.81 5.11 4.32
N ALA A 19 7.83 5.52 3.51
CA ALA A 19 7.92 6.74 2.69
C ALA A 19 8.04 8.00 3.55
N ILE A 20 7.29 8.09 4.65
CA ILE A 20 7.36 9.20 5.60
C ILE A 20 8.77 9.31 6.20
N GLU A 21 9.29 8.18 6.70
CA GLU A 21 10.61 8.18 7.35
C GLU A 21 11.76 8.46 6.36
N GLN A 22 11.65 7.99 5.12
CA GLN A 22 12.61 8.33 4.07
C GLN A 22 12.54 9.83 3.71
N LYS A 23 11.34 10.38 3.57
CA LYS A 23 11.13 11.81 3.30
C LYS A 23 11.68 12.69 4.42
N LYS A 24 11.48 12.32 5.71
CA LYS A 24 12.09 13.03 6.85
C LYS A 24 13.61 13.08 6.78
N LYS A 25 14.24 12.11 6.12
CA LYS A 25 15.69 12.04 5.89
C LYS A 25 16.14 12.72 4.59
N GLY A 26 15.24 13.37 3.86
CA GLY A 26 15.53 14.04 2.59
C GLY A 26 15.75 13.09 1.42
N ILE A 27 15.35 11.82 1.52
CA ILE A 27 15.45 10.83 0.44
C ILE A 27 14.28 11.02 -0.52
N GLU A 28 14.56 11.24 -1.80
CA GLU A 28 13.54 11.27 -2.84
C GLU A 28 12.91 9.89 -2.99
N THR A 29 11.62 9.80 -2.70
CA THR A 29 10.91 8.53 -2.60
C THR A 29 9.64 8.53 -3.44
N LEU A 30 9.45 7.46 -4.23
CA LEU A 30 8.22 7.15 -4.94
C LEU A 30 7.59 5.88 -4.37
N VAL A 31 6.31 5.92 -4.04
CA VAL A 31 5.51 4.75 -3.70
C VAL A 31 4.70 4.32 -4.92
N ILE A 32 4.85 3.07 -5.35
CA ILE A 32 4.08 2.49 -6.46
C ILE A 32 3.06 1.52 -5.86
N GLU A 33 1.77 1.75 -6.13
CA GLU A 33 0.66 0.96 -5.61
C GLU A 33 -0.23 0.47 -6.75
N LYS A 34 -0.48 -0.85 -6.81
CA LYS A 34 -1.28 -1.46 -7.88
C LYS A 34 -2.76 -1.09 -7.85
N GLY A 35 -3.28 -0.78 -6.68
CA GLY A 35 -4.68 -0.40 -6.48
C GLY A 35 -4.84 0.98 -5.87
N ASN A 36 -5.78 1.11 -4.97
CA ASN A 36 -5.97 2.33 -4.18
C ASN A 36 -4.88 2.50 -3.12
N ILE A 37 -4.68 3.71 -2.65
CA ILE A 37 -3.96 3.93 -1.40
C ILE A 37 -4.62 3.06 -0.32
N VAL A 38 -3.80 2.23 0.37
CA VAL A 38 -4.23 1.19 1.32
C VAL A 38 -5.24 0.20 0.75
N ASP A 39 -4.97 -0.31 -0.44
CA ASP A 39 -5.88 -1.18 -1.20
C ASP A 39 -6.36 -2.41 -0.44
N ALA A 40 -5.51 -3.02 0.39
CA ALA A 40 -5.93 -4.12 1.26
C ALA A 40 -7.11 -3.71 2.17
N ILE A 41 -7.07 -2.50 2.75
CA ILE A 41 -8.15 -1.96 3.59
C ILE A 41 -9.40 -1.66 2.74
N TYR A 42 -9.19 -1.19 1.50
CA TYR A 42 -10.29 -0.97 0.57
C TYR A 42 -11.09 -2.26 0.29
N HIS A 43 -10.43 -3.42 0.28
CA HIS A 43 -11.04 -4.72 0.06
C HIS A 43 -11.57 -5.40 1.33
N TYR A 44 -11.40 -4.82 2.52
CA TYR A 44 -12.05 -5.33 3.72
C TYR A 44 -13.58 -5.23 3.63
N PRO A 45 -14.33 -6.07 4.38
CA PRO A 45 -15.79 -5.93 4.48
C PRO A 45 -16.21 -4.51 4.82
N THR A 46 -17.28 -4.01 4.22
CA THR A 46 -17.69 -2.59 4.26
C THR A 46 -17.79 -2.02 5.67
N HIS A 47 -18.28 -2.81 6.63
CA HIS A 47 -18.49 -2.40 8.02
C HIS A 47 -17.46 -2.95 9.00
N GLN A 48 -16.37 -3.50 8.49
CA GLN A 48 -15.35 -4.10 9.35
C GLN A 48 -14.75 -3.06 10.31
N THR A 49 -14.72 -3.44 11.58
CA THR A 49 -14.00 -2.75 12.64
C THR A 49 -12.61 -3.38 12.78
N PHE A 50 -11.58 -2.57 12.96
CA PHE A 50 -10.22 -3.05 13.20
C PHE A 50 -10.10 -3.75 14.55
N PHE A 51 -9.17 -4.70 14.65
CA PHE A 51 -8.85 -5.33 15.93
C PHE A 51 -8.04 -4.42 16.85
N SER A 52 -7.21 -3.55 16.27
CA SER A 52 -6.39 -2.58 16.98
C SER A 52 -7.14 -1.26 17.18
N SER A 53 -6.78 -0.56 18.25
CA SER A 53 -7.23 0.81 18.51
C SER A 53 -6.61 1.80 17.53
N SER A 54 -7.22 2.97 17.39
CA SER A 54 -6.81 4.00 16.42
C SER A 54 -5.40 4.53 16.68
N ASP A 55 -4.99 4.65 17.95
CA ASP A 55 -3.64 5.06 18.35
C ASP A 55 -2.55 4.11 17.80
N LYS A 56 -2.81 2.79 17.82
CA LYS A 56 -1.89 1.77 17.29
C LYS A 56 -1.83 1.72 15.76
N LEU A 57 -2.82 2.29 15.10
CA LEU A 57 -2.93 2.35 13.65
C LEU A 57 -2.43 3.68 13.08
N SER A 58 -2.16 4.65 13.95
CA SER A 58 -1.63 5.95 13.54
C SER A 58 -0.18 5.82 13.03
N ILE A 59 0.14 6.61 12.00
CA ILE A 59 1.48 6.65 11.38
C ILE A 59 1.92 8.09 11.15
N GLY A 60 3.23 8.31 11.09
CA GLY A 60 3.82 9.57 10.64
C GLY A 60 3.48 10.77 11.52
N ASP A 61 3.33 10.56 12.81
CA ASP A 61 2.97 11.62 13.79
C ASP A 61 1.62 12.31 13.49
N VAL A 62 0.78 11.70 12.65
CA VAL A 62 -0.59 12.15 12.38
C VAL A 62 -1.54 11.36 13.26
N PRO A 63 -2.25 11.97 14.22
CA PRO A 63 -3.13 11.24 15.11
C PRO A 63 -4.34 10.69 14.36
N PHE A 64 -4.67 9.42 14.59
CA PHE A 64 -5.88 8.80 14.07
C PHE A 64 -7.01 8.93 15.10
N ILE A 65 -7.75 10.02 15.01
CA ILE A 65 -8.82 10.36 15.96
C ILE A 65 -10.15 9.84 15.44
N VAL A 66 -10.80 9.01 16.25
CA VAL A 66 -12.16 8.51 16.03
C VAL A 66 -12.92 8.51 17.36
N GLU A 67 -14.24 8.53 17.32
CA GLU A 67 -15.09 8.52 18.50
C GLU A 67 -15.00 7.17 19.24
N GLU A 68 -14.98 6.08 18.49
CA GLU A 68 -14.89 4.71 19.02
C GLU A 68 -13.42 4.34 19.33
N SER A 69 -13.19 3.43 20.26
CA SER A 69 -11.82 2.97 20.59
C SER A 69 -11.14 2.26 19.39
N LYS A 70 -11.91 1.64 18.52
CA LYS A 70 -11.45 0.90 17.34
C LYS A 70 -12.05 1.46 16.07
N PRO A 71 -11.24 1.91 15.11
CA PRO A 71 -11.75 2.52 13.90
C PRO A 71 -12.43 1.50 12.98
N ARG A 72 -13.31 2.00 12.13
CA ARG A 72 -13.93 1.24 11.04
C ARG A 72 -13.13 1.40 9.74
N ARG A 73 -13.35 0.47 8.82
CA ARG A 73 -12.73 0.49 7.48
C ARG A 73 -12.77 1.87 6.82
N ASN A 74 -13.93 2.51 6.76
CA ASN A 74 -14.09 3.79 6.06
C ASN A 74 -13.31 4.93 6.74
N GLN A 75 -13.22 4.93 8.07
CA GLN A 75 -12.42 5.89 8.82
C GLN A 75 -10.93 5.71 8.51
N ALA A 76 -10.46 4.46 8.42
CA ALA A 76 -9.07 4.17 8.06
C ALA A 76 -8.75 4.59 6.61
N LEU A 77 -9.66 4.39 5.65
CA LEU A 77 -9.48 4.85 4.27
C LEU A 77 -9.29 6.37 4.19
N VAL A 78 -10.11 7.12 4.92
CA VAL A 78 -9.98 8.59 5.01
C VAL A 78 -8.67 8.96 5.67
N TYR A 79 -8.36 8.36 6.82
CA TYR A 79 -7.16 8.64 7.59
C TYR A 79 -5.87 8.47 6.76
N TYR A 80 -5.66 7.32 6.14
CA TYR A 80 -4.43 7.06 5.38
C TYR A 80 -4.29 7.96 4.14
N ARG A 81 -5.39 8.34 3.49
CA ARG A 81 -5.37 9.32 2.40
C ARG A 81 -4.95 10.70 2.90
N GLU A 82 -5.46 11.12 4.06
CA GLU A 82 -5.06 12.39 4.68
C GLU A 82 -3.59 12.36 5.13
N VAL A 83 -3.08 11.23 5.61
CA VAL A 83 -1.64 11.05 5.90
C VAL A 83 -0.79 11.27 4.65
N VAL A 84 -1.17 10.68 3.51
CA VAL A 84 -0.48 10.89 2.23
C VAL A 84 -0.48 12.36 1.85
N ARG A 85 -1.63 13.03 1.97
CA ARG A 85 -1.78 14.46 1.67
C ARG A 85 -0.98 15.34 2.61
N PHE A 86 -1.07 15.10 3.92
CA PHE A 86 -0.38 15.86 4.95
C PHE A 86 1.15 15.84 4.77
N HIS A 87 1.69 14.65 4.53
CA HIS A 87 3.11 14.47 4.27
C HIS A 87 3.52 14.76 2.82
N GLN A 88 2.56 15.07 1.94
CA GLN A 88 2.83 15.29 0.51
C GLN A 88 3.68 14.15 -0.08
N LEU A 89 3.28 12.90 0.17
CA LEU A 89 3.99 11.74 -0.34
C LEU A 89 3.76 11.59 -1.85
N ASN A 90 4.82 11.25 -2.57
CA ASN A 90 4.72 10.91 -3.98
C ASN A 90 4.23 9.46 -4.11
N VAL A 91 2.95 9.27 -4.38
CA VAL A 91 2.30 7.96 -4.52
C VAL A 91 1.68 7.87 -5.90
N HIS A 92 2.02 6.81 -6.63
CA HIS A 92 1.41 6.45 -7.90
C HIS A 92 0.42 5.30 -7.69
N PRO A 93 -0.87 5.57 -7.48
CA PRO A 93 -1.89 4.53 -7.40
C PRO A 93 -2.25 4.00 -8.78
N PHE A 94 -2.84 2.81 -8.83
CA PHE A 94 -3.24 2.11 -10.04
C PHE A 94 -2.07 1.92 -11.02
N GLU A 95 -0.90 1.64 -10.47
CA GLU A 95 0.31 1.30 -11.19
C GLU A 95 0.90 0.02 -10.61
N GLU A 96 0.90 -1.06 -11.40
CA GLU A 96 1.37 -2.36 -10.95
C GLU A 96 2.83 -2.57 -11.35
N VAL A 97 3.66 -3.02 -10.39
CA VAL A 97 5.02 -3.46 -10.67
C VAL A 97 4.97 -4.86 -11.28
N LEU A 98 5.49 -4.99 -12.49
CA LEU A 98 5.51 -6.25 -13.24
C LEU A 98 6.81 -7.02 -13.00
N THR A 99 7.95 -6.32 -13.05
CA THR A 99 9.26 -6.95 -12.83
C THR A 99 10.20 -6.03 -12.08
N VAL A 100 11.11 -6.65 -11.33
CA VAL A 100 12.23 -6.00 -10.67
C VAL A 100 13.51 -6.73 -11.06
N LYS A 101 14.50 -6.00 -11.55
CA LYS A 101 15.83 -6.52 -11.88
C LYS A 101 16.89 -5.74 -11.13
N LYS A 102 17.82 -6.42 -10.45
CA LYS A 102 19.00 -5.80 -9.86
C LYS A 102 20.15 -5.84 -10.85
N ILE A 103 20.70 -4.69 -11.19
CA ILE A 103 21.82 -4.54 -12.10
C ILE A 103 22.89 -3.73 -11.37
N GLY A 104 23.97 -4.39 -10.96
CA GLY A 104 25.00 -3.79 -10.11
C GLY A 104 24.41 -3.32 -8.77
N ASN A 105 24.51 -2.04 -8.47
CA ASN A 105 24.03 -1.43 -7.23
C ASN A 105 22.66 -0.73 -7.40
N LYS A 106 21.99 -0.92 -8.52
CA LYS A 106 20.71 -0.31 -8.82
C LYS A 106 19.63 -1.35 -9.11
N PHE A 107 18.37 -0.93 -9.00
CA PHE A 107 17.21 -1.72 -9.36
C PHE A 107 16.51 -1.06 -10.54
N THR A 108 16.17 -1.87 -11.54
CA THR A 108 15.27 -1.48 -12.64
C THR A 108 13.91 -2.08 -12.37
N ILE A 109 12.88 -1.24 -12.29
CA ILE A 109 11.49 -1.60 -12.00
C ILE A 109 10.65 -1.30 -13.24
N THR A 110 10.03 -2.34 -13.80
CA THR A 110 9.06 -2.19 -14.90
C THR A 110 7.66 -2.28 -14.32
N THR A 111 6.84 -1.29 -14.63
CA THR A 111 5.44 -1.22 -14.23
C THR A 111 4.50 -1.28 -15.41
N THR A 112 3.20 -1.22 -15.15
CA THR A 112 2.17 -1.10 -16.18
C THR A 112 2.17 0.27 -16.89
N LYS A 113 2.89 1.26 -16.36
CA LYS A 113 2.88 2.63 -16.90
C LYS A 113 4.24 3.12 -17.35
N ASP A 114 5.33 2.77 -16.68
CA ASP A 114 6.67 3.29 -16.95
C ASP A 114 7.77 2.30 -16.52
N VAL A 115 9.02 2.68 -16.76
CA VAL A 115 10.21 2.01 -16.29
C VAL A 115 11.00 2.96 -15.40
N TYR A 116 11.34 2.52 -14.20
CA TYR A 116 12.07 3.28 -13.20
C TYR A 116 13.42 2.64 -12.89
N GLU A 117 14.37 3.47 -12.48
CA GLU A 117 15.63 3.05 -11.89
C GLU A 117 15.74 3.65 -10.48
N CYS A 118 16.17 2.86 -9.50
CA CYS A 118 16.42 3.36 -8.15
C CYS A 118 17.65 2.73 -7.50
N LYS A 119 18.18 3.40 -6.48
CA LYS A 119 19.28 2.92 -5.64
C LYS A 119 18.76 2.04 -4.49
N PHE A 120 17.64 2.45 -3.89
CA PHE A 120 17.01 1.74 -2.79
C PHE A 120 15.64 1.23 -3.20
N LEU A 121 15.35 -0.01 -2.80
CA LEU A 121 14.05 -0.63 -3.03
C LEU A 121 13.51 -1.20 -1.74
N THR A 122 12.28 -0.82 -1.40
CA THR A 122 11.52 -1.38 -0.28
C THR A 122 10.31 -2.15 -0.82
N VAL A 123 10.11 -3.38 -0.36
CA VAL A 123 8.95 -4.20 -0.74
C VAL A 123 7.99 -4.24 0.45
N ALA A 124 6.79 -3.71 0.27
CA ALA A 124 5.73 -3.58 1.28
C ALA A 124 4.36 -4.03 0.72
N THR A 125 4.35 -5.11 -0.06
CA THR A 125 3.17 -5.57 -0.82
C THR A 125 2.06 -6.17 0.03
N GLY A 126 2.33 -6.47 1.31
CA GLY A 126 1.38 -7.11 2.21
C GLY A 126 1.03 -8.55 1.78
N TYR A 127 -0.05 -9.08 2.35
CA TYR A 127 -0.49 -10.46 2.08
C TYR A 127 -1.97 -10.57 1.68
N TYR A 128 -2.77 -9.54 1.88
CA TYR A 128 -4.22 -9.60 1.69
C TYR A 128 -4.65 -9.70 0.22
N GLY A 129 -3.79 -9.32 -0.71
CA GLY A 129 -4.09 -9.33 -2.15
C GLY A 129 -4.08 -10.71 -2.82
N GLN A 130 -3.71 -11.78 -2.09
CA GLN A 130 -3.71 -13.14 -2.60
C GLN A 130 -4.51 -14.03 -1.66
N HIS A 131 -5.67 -14.49 -2.12
CA HIS A 131 -6.47 -15.47 -1.37
C HIS A 131 -5.96 -16.88 -1.65
N ASN A 132 -6.06 -17.75 -0.65
CA ASN A 132 -5.81 -19.18 -0.85
C ASN A 132 -6.95 -19.77 -1.67
N THR A 133 -6.60 -20.43 -2.77
CA THR A 133 -7.56 -21.16 -3.60
C THR A 133 -7.88 -22.50 -2.96
N LEU A 134 -9.15 -22.89 -3.05
CA LEU A 134 -9.58 -24.25 -2.67
C LEU A 134 -9.46 -25.16 -3.90
N ASP A 135 -8.83 -26.31 -3.72
CA ASP A 135 -8.77 -27.35 -4.76
C ASP A 135 -10.05 -28.20 -4.71
N VAL A 136 -11.17 -27.59 -5.13
CA VAL A 136 -12.48 -28.25 -5.20
C VAL A 136 -13.17 -27.90 -6.51
N LYS A 137 -13.97 -28.83 -7.03
CA LYS A 137 -14.74 -28.62 -8.26
C LYS A 137 -15.65 -27.41 -8.12
N GLY A 138 -15.50 -26.44 -9.02
CA GLY A 138 -16.31 -25.22 -9.07
C GLY A 138 -15.75 -24.05 -8.28
N ALA A 139 -14.54 -24.12 -7.72
CA ALA A 139 -13.87 -23.00 -7.05
C ALA A 139 -13.62 -21.79 -7.99
N ASP A 140 -13.53 -22.06 -9.30
CA ASP A 140 -13.30 -21.08 -10.37
C ASP A 140 -14.59 -20.43 -10.91
N LEU A 141 -15.76 -20.87 -10.46
CA LEU A 141 -17.03 -20.32 -10.93
C LEU A 141 -17.18 -18.85 -10.53
N SER A 142 -17.74 -18.04 -11.41
CA SER A 142 -17.94 -16.59 -11.21
C SER A 142 -18.77 -16.20 -9.98
N LYS A 143 -19.61 -17.12 -9.49
CA LYS A 143 -20.39 -16.97 -8.25
C LYS A 143 -19.56 -17.15 -6.97
N VAL A 144 -18.39 -17.76 -7.05
CA VAL A 144 -17.48 -17.90 -5.91
C VAL A 144 -16.80 -16.57 -5.66
N LYS A 145 -16.91 -16.07 -4.46
CA LYS A 145 -16.30 -14.80 -4.04
C LYS A 145 -15.31 -15.06 -2.93
N HIS A 146 -14.11 -14.49 -3.07
CA HIS A 146 -13.03 -14.60 -2.09
C HIS A 146 -12.99 -13.44 -1.11
N TYR A 147 -13.69 -12.35 -1.42
CA TYR A 147 -13.82 -11.17 -0.57
C TYR A 147 -15.28 -10.86 -0.31
N PHE A 148 -15.62 -10.66 0.93
CA PHE A 148 -16.96 -10.21 1.33
C PHE A 148 -17.09 -8.70 1.08
N LYS A 149 -18.20 -8.29 0.47
CA LYS A 149 -18.54 -6.87 0.21
C LYS A 149 -19.85 -6.50 0.87
#